data_df25e2668ba48d0089c2a7edb6afe2d7
#
_entry.id   df25e2668ba48d0089c2a7edb6afe2d7
#
_cell.length_a   1.000
_cell.length_b   1.000
_cell.length_c   1.000
_cell.angle_alpha   90.00
_cell.angle_beta   90.00
_cell.angle_gamma   90.00
#
_symmetry.space_group_name_H-M   'P 1'
#
loop_
_entity.id
_entity.type
_entity.pdbx_description
1 polymer ?
#
loop_
_entity_poly.entity_id
_entity_poly.type
_entity_poly.pdbx_seq_one_letter_code
_entity_poly.pdbx_strand_id
1 'polypeptide(L)'
;MLTIAILGASGHGKVVAEIAELCGYQKIVFFDDSKDKSKCESWKINGDTDKLVSTLEAFDACIVAIGDNKIRMEKIRLLQSNNAKITSLIHPLASVSKYSVIQKGTVIMANAVINPFATIGISCIINTNSTIEHDCLIGNGVHISPNVAIAGEVSIGSETWIGIGSSVKQNIKIGINVMVGLGSVVINDIPDNAKAFGVPAKIKL
;
A
#
# COMPACT_ATOMS: atom_id res chain seq x y z
N MET A 1 2.35 26.11 -4.86
CA MET A 1 1.54 25.33 -3.87
C MET A 1 1.40 23.91 -4.45
N LEU A 2 2.04 22.92 -3.82
CA LEU A 2 1.97 21.53 -4.29
C LEU A 2 0.57 20.94 -4.02
N THR A 3 -0.02 20.38 -5.06
CA THR A 3 -1.37 19.80 -5.03
C THR A 3 -1.32 18.32 -5.33
N ILE A 4 -1.97 17.49 -4.50
CA ILE A 4 -2.09 16.06 -4.73
C ILE A 4 -3.55 15.62 -4.89
N ALA A 5 -3.80 14.75 -5.87
CA ALA A 5 -5.06 14.05 -6.02
C ALA A 5 -4.98 12.69 -5.30
N ILE A 6 -5.97 12.38 -4.46
CA ILE A 6 -6.09 11.11 -3.75
C ILE A 6 -7.36 10.41 -4.24
N LEU A 7 -7.21 9.24 -4.88
CA LEU A 7 -8.33 8.39 -5.28
C LEU A 7 -8.63 7.36 -4.19
N GLY A 8 -9.79 7.49 -3.56
CA GLY A 8 -10.27 6.68 -2.43
C GLY A 8 -10.40 7.51 -1.15
N ALA A 9 -11.64 7.78 -0.74
CA ALA A 9 -12.02 8.64 0.40
C ALA A 9 -12.56 7.82 1.58
N SER A 10 -11.89 6.72 1.92
CA SER A 10 -12.20 5.85 3.07
C SER A 10 -11.22 6.06 4.23
N GLY A 11 -11.24 5.17 5.22
CA GLY A 11 -10.31 5.24 6.36
C GLY A 11 -8.84 5.28 5.94
N HIS A 12 -8.45 4.48 4.95
CA HIS A 12 -7.08 4.52 4.41
C HIS A 12 -6.78 5.88 3.74
N GLY A 13 -7.74 6.43 3.00
CA GLY A 13 -7.61 7.75 2.38
C GLY A 13 -7.28 8.86 3.37
N LYS A 14 -7.89 8.85 4.57
CA LYS A 14 -7.62 9.82 5.63
C LYS A 14 -6.16 9.79 6.09
N VAL A 15 -5.62 8.58 6.30
CA VAL A 15 -4.21 8.40 6.69
C VAL A 15 -3.28 8.84 5.57
N VAL A 16 -3.61 8.51 4.32
CA VAL A 16 -2.82 8.95 3.15
C VAL A 16 -2.82 10.47 3.00
N ALA A 17 -3.95 11.14 3.29
CA ALA A 17 -4.03 12.61 3.26
C ALA A 17 -3.11 13.26 4.30
N GLU A 18 -3.13 12.77 5.55
CA GLU A 18 -2.24 13.24 6.60
C GLU A 18 -0.76 13.06 6.20
N ILE A 19 -0.40 11.88 5.67
CA ILE A 19 0.97 11.65 5.19
C ILE A 19 1.33 12.61 4.06
N ALA A 20 0.41 12.90 3.15
CA ALA A 20 0.65 13.85 2.06
C ALA A 20 0.92 15.26 2.60
N GLU A 21 0.19 15.72 3.63
CA GLU A 21 0.45 16.99 4.31
C GLU A 21 1.85 17.00 4.94
N LEU A 22 2.23 15.93 5.63
CA LEU A 22 3.56 15.77 6.23
C LEU A 22 4.68 15.71 5.17
N CYS A 23 4.38 15.24 3.96
CA CYS A 23 5.29 15.25 2.81
C CYS A 23 5.34 16.60 2.07
N GLY A 24 4.61 17.63 2.54
CA GLY A 24 4.68 19.01 2.02
C GLY A 24 3.64 19.35 0.96
N TYR A 25 2.62 18.52 0.74
CA TYR A 25 1.48 18.89 -0.11
C TYR A 25 0.55 19.85 0.67
N GLN A 26 0.33 21.04 0.12
CA GLN A 26 -0.49 22.09 0.77
C GLN A 26 -1.97 22.01 0.36
N LYS A 27 -2.26 21.33 -0.75
CA LYS A 27 -3.64 21.16 -1.23
C LYS A 27 -3.90 19.69 -1.55
N ILE A 28 -4.87 19.13 -0.86
CA ILE A 28 -5.32 17.73 -1.03
C ILE A 28 -6.72 17.75 -1.65
N VAL A 29 -6.90 16.97 -2.71
CA VAL A 29 -8.18 16.84 -3.40
C VAL A 29 -8.54 15.37 -3.51
N PHE A 30 -9.68 14.99 -2.93
CA PHE A 30 -10.17 13.63 -3.00
C PHE A 30 -11.04 13.37 -4.22
N PHE A 31 -10.97 12.13 -4.70
CA PHE A 31 -11.88 11.52 -5.66
C PHE A 31 -12.33 10.16 -5.13
N ASP A 32 -13.60 9.80 -5.34
CA ASP A 32 -14.16 8.53 -4.87
C ASP A 32 -15.33 8.14 -5.75
N ASP A 33 -15.43 6.86 -6.10
CA ASP A 33 -16.51 6.36 -6.96
C ASP A 33 -17.84 6.15 -6.18
N SER A 34 -17.82 6.30 -4.85
CA SER A 34 -19.04 6.26 -4.02
C SER A 34 -19.84 7.54 -4.18
N LYS A 35 -21.07 7.40 -4.69
CA LYS A 35 -21.98 8.54 -4.94
C LYS A 35 -22.54 9.19 -3.67
N ASP A 36 -22.47 8.51 -2.55
CA ASP A 36 -23.09 8.94 -1.29
C ASP A 36 -22.21 9.88 -0.45
N LYS A 37 -20.97 10.16 -0.91
CA LYS A 37 -20.00 10.96 -0.17
C LYS A 37 -19.65 12.25 -0.90
N SER A 38 -19.88 13.38 -0.27
CA SER A 38 -19.43 14.70 -0.74
C SER A 38 -18.17 15.19 -0.04
N LYS A 39 -17.80 14.57 1.08
CA LYS A 39 -16.62 14.92 1.89
C LYS A 39 -15.97 13.68 2.49
N CYS A 40 -14.64 13.77 2.70
CA CYS A 40 -13.86 12.89 3.54
C CYS A 40 -13.33 13.75 4.70
N GLU A 41 -14.03 13.76 5.83
CA GLU A 41 -13.82 14.68 6.96
C GLU A 41 -13.81 16.16 6.51
N SER A 42 -12.66 16.85 6.67
CA SER A 42 -12.48 18.24 6.25
C SER A 42 -12.21 18.40 4.74
N TRP A 43 -11.83 17.33 4.05
CA TRP A 43 -11.48 17.39 2.62
C TRP A 43 -12.70 17.18 1.72
N LYS A 44 -12.80 18.02 0.69
CA LYS A 44 -13.87 17.91 -0.32
C LYS A 44 -13.55 16.77 -1.29
N ILE A 45 -14.56 15.94 -1.62
CA ILE A 45 -14.51 15.01 -2.74
C ILE A 45 -14.94 15.78 -4.01
N ASN A 46 -14.06 15.79 -5.02
CA ASN A 46 -14.22 16.61 -6.21
C ASN A 46 -14.79 15.85 -7.42
N GLY A 47 -15.18 14.61 -7.22
CA GLY A 47 -15.77 13.74 -8.23
C GLY A 47 -15.30 12.29 -8.08
N ASP A 48 -15.52 11.52 -9.12
CA ASP A 48 -15.17 10.10 -9.26
C ASP A 48 -13.86 9.90 -10.01
N THR A 49 -13.56 8.64 -10.34
CA THR A 49 -12.38 8.25 -11.13
C THR A 49 -12.35 8.93 -12.49
N ASP A 50 -13.49 9.03 -13.20
CA ASP A 50 -13.54 9.64 -14.55
C ASP A 50 -13.25 11.14 -14.46
N LYS A 51 -13.78 11.81 -13.45
CA LYS A 51 -13.47 13.22 -13.18
C LYS A 51 -11.98 13.41 -12.87
N LEU A 52 -11.37 12.53 -12.09
CA LEU A 52 -9.92 12.58 -11.84
C LEU A 52 -9.14 12.46 -13.14
N VAL A 53 -9.43 11.44 -13.95
CA VAL A 53 -8.74 11.20 -15.23
C VAL A 53 -8.83 12.42 -16.14
N SER A 54 -10.00 13.06 -16.23
CA SER A 54 -10.20 14.26 -17.06
C SER A 54 -9.52 15.53 -16.56
N THR A 55 -8.95 15.50 -15.33
CA THR A 55 -8.35 16.68 -14.67
C THR A 55 -6.93 16.44 -14.15
N LEU A 56 -6.27 15.38 -14.60
CA LEU A 56 -4.93 14.97 -14.11
C LEU A 56 -3.87 16.07 -14.19
N GLU A 57 -3.92 16.90 -15.22
CA GLU A 57 -2.97 18.00 -15.44
C GLU A 57 -3.01 19.08 -14.33
N ALA A 58 -4.12 19.17 -13.61
CA ALA A 58 -4.29 20.13 -12.51
C ALA A 58 -3.52 19.74 -11.23
N PHE A 59 -2.90 18.56 -11.20
CA PHE A 59 -2.23 18.03 -10.03
C PHE A 59 -0.73 17.82 -10.24
N ASP A 60 0.05 18.13 -9.21
CA ASP A 60 1.49 17.87 -9.20
C ASP A 60 1.78 16.39 -8.95
N ALA A 61 0.88 15.70 -8.27
CA ALA A 61 0.97 14.28 -7.97
C ALA A 61 -0.42 13.63 -7.85
N CYS A 62 -0.44 12.30 -7.99
CA CYS A 62 -1.64 11.49 -7.80
C CYS A 62 -1.27 10.19 -7.05
N ILE A 63 -2.18 9.73 -6.18
CA ILE A 63 -2.03 8.46 -5.44
C ILE A 63 -3.38 7.75 -5.29
N VAL A 64 -3.36 6.41 -5.27
CA VAL A 64 -4.55 5.58 -5.01
C VAL A 64 -4.55 5.12 -3.56
N ALA A 65 -5.57 5.51 -2.81
CA ALA A 65 -5.74 5.22 -1.39
C ALA A 65 -6.91 4.25 -1.12
N ILE A 66 -6.89 3.11 -1.82
CA ILE A 66 -7.90 2.05 -1.72
C ILE A 66 -7.29 0.83 -1.05
N GLY A 67 -7.93 0.33 0.03
CA GLY A 67 -7.42 -0.80 0.81
C GLY A 67 -7.46 -2.14 0.08
N ASP A 68 -8.47 -2.37 -0.76
CA ASP A 68 -8.56 -3.58 -1.58
C ASP A 68 -7.44 -3.63 -2.62
N ASN A 69 -6.65 -4.71 -2.59
CA ASN A 69 -5.45 -4.83 -3.42
C ASN A 69 -5.77 -4.87 -4.92
N LYS A 70 -6.83 -5.58 -5.32
CA LYS A 70 -7.23 -5.74 -6.72
C LYS A 70 -7.76 -4.42 -7.29
N ILE A 71 -8.69 -3.79 -6.56
CA ILE A 71 -9.26 -2.50 -6.97
C ILE A 71 -8.15 -1.44 -7.01
N ARG A 72 -7.25 -1.40 -6.02
CA ARG A 72 -6.11 -0.48 -6.02
C ARG A 72 -5.23 -0.68 -7.24
N MET A 73 -4.89 -1.92 -7.60
CA MET A 73 -4.08 -2.22 -8.78
C MET A 73 -4.78 -1.93 -10.09
N GLU A 74 -6.09 -2.10 -10.18
CA GLU A 74 -6.88 -1.69 -11.36
C GLU A 74 -6.82 -0.17 -11.53
N LYS A 75 -7.09 0.59 -10.46
CA LYS A 75 -7.07 2.06 -10.51
C LYS A 75 -5.68 2.61 -10.81
N ILE A 76 -4.60 2.02 -10.27
CA ILE A 76 -3.24 2.46 -10.58
C ILE A 76 -2.89 2.25 -12.06
N ARG A 77 -3.28 1.10 -12.65
CA ARG A 77 -3.08 0.82 -14.09
C ARG A 77 -3.83 1.84 -14.96
N LEU A 78 -5.09 2.14 -14.61
CA LEU A 78 -5.90 3.15 -15.30
C LEU A 78 -5.23 4.54 -15.25
N LEU A 79 -4.77 4.96 -14.09
CA LEU A 79 -4.09 6.25 -13.94
C LEU A 79 -2.76 6.30 -14.70
N GLN A 80 -1.99 5.20 -14.69
CA GLN A 80 -0.75 5.09 -15.46
C GLN A 80 -0.98 5.18 -16.97
N SER A 81 -2.02 4.51 -17.51
CA SER A 81 -2.36 4.56 -18.92
C SER A 81 -2.83 5.96 -19.37
N ASN A 82 -3.25 6.80 -18.44
CA ASN A 82 -3.61 8.20 -18.68
C ASN A 82 -2.50 9.19 -18.28
N ASN A 83 -1.24 8.73 -18.17
CA ASN A 83 -0.07 9.55 -17.87
C ASN A 83 -0.14 10.32 -16.53
N ALA A 84 -0.89 9.81 -15.53
CA ALA A 84 -0.92 10.42 -14.22
C ALA A 84 0.47 10.47 -13.58
N LYS A 85 0.79 11.56 -12.91
CA LYS A 85 2.03 11.73 -12.13
C LYS A 85 1.94 10.96 -10.81
N ILE A 86 2.03 9.62 -10.89
CA ILE A 86 1.94 8.75 -9.73
C ILE A 86 3.13 8.98 -8.79
N THR A 87 2.85 9.26 -7.53
CA THR A 87 3.86 9.43 -6.47
C THR A 87 3.75 8.34 -5.41
N SER A 88 4.83 8.13 -4.67
CA SER A 88 4.83 7.38 -3.40
C SER A 88 4.87 8.35 -2.23
N LEU A 89 4.25 7.99 -1.13
CA LEU A 89 4.26 8.77 0.10
C LEU A 89 4.96 7.98 1.21
N ILE A 90 5.94 8.61 1.84
CA ILE A 90 6.71 8.01 2.93
C ILE A 90 6.55 8.91 4.16
N HIS A 91 5.92 8.37 5.19
CA HIS A 91 5.75 9.11 6.45
C HIS A 91 7.11 9.52 7.03
N PRO A 92 7.30 10.76 7.51
CA PRO A 92 8.60 11.23 8.04
C PRO A 92 9.19 10.40 9.19
N LEU A 93 8.34 9.68 9.94
CA LEU A 93 8.77 8.75 11.00
C LEU A 93 9.03 7.31 10.49
N ALA A 94 8.92 7.03 9.21
CA ALA A 94 9.32 5.74 8.67
C ALA A 94 10.85 5.67 8.52
N SER A 95 11.43 4.51 8.83
CA SER A 95 12.85 4.24 8.62
C SER A 95 13.04 3.45 7.33
N VAL A 96 13.43 4.12 6.26
CA VAL A 96 13.62 3.49 4.94
C VAL A 96 15.09 3.53 4.55
N SER A 97 15.67 2.35 4.35
CA SER A 97 17.08 2.25 3.94
C SER A 97 17.29 2.91 2.57
N LYS A 98 18.37 3.68 2.44
CA LYS A 98 18.79 4.26 1.15
C LYS A 98 19.18 3.20 0.10
N TYR A 99 19.39 1.96 0.52
CA TYR A 99 19.71 0.83 -0.35
C TYR A 99 18.47 0.02 -0.76
N SER A 100 17.29 0.36 -0.25
CA SER A 100 16.03 -0.25 -0.68
C SER A 100 15.48 0.42 -1.93
N VAL A 101 14.62 -0.29 -2.66
CA VAL A 101 13.94 0.22 -3.86
C VAL A 101 12.44 0.29 -3.58
N ILE A 102 11.87 1.48 -3.68
CA ILE A 102 10.43 1.71 -3.50
C ILE A 102 9.83 2.14 -4.85
N GLN A 103 8.90 1.34 -5.36
CA GLN A 103 8.21 1.62 -6.62
C GLN A 103 7.06 2.62 -6.43
N LYS A 104 6.61 3.23 -7.55
CA LYS A 104 5.57 4.28 -7.59
C LYS A 104 4.25 3.85 -6.97
N GLY A 105 3.53 4.79 -6.38
CA GLY A 105 2.18 4.59 -5.81
C GLY A 105 2.17 3.91 -4.45
N THR A 106 3.32 3.59 -3.88
CA THR A 106 3.44 2.92 -2.58
C THR A 106 3.31 3.92 -1.44
N VAL A 107 2.58 3.52 -0.40
CA VAL A 107 2.45 4.30 0.85
C VAL A 107 3.20 3.56 1.96
N ILE A 108 4.13 4.26 2.62
CA ILE A 108 4.87 3.78 3.79
C ILE A 108 4.44 4.62 4.99
N MET A 109 3.82 3.98 5.97
CA MET A 109 3.19 4.65 7.10
C MET A 109 4.16 4.85 8.27
N ALA A 110 3.66 5.53 9.31
CA ALA A 110 4.44 5.87 10.50
C ALA A 110 5.12 4.64 11.13
N ASN A 111 6.38 4.82 11.53
CA ASN A 111 7.22 3.81 12.18
C ASN A 111 7.41 2.50 11.39
N ALA A 112 7.04 2.45 10.12
CA ALA A 112 7.39 1.31 9.28
C ALA A 112 8.91 1.30 9.03
N VAL A 113 9.50 0.10 9.03
CA VAL A 113 10.94 -0.10 8.81
C VAL A 113 11.14 -0.91 7.54
N ILE A 114 11.97 -0.40 6.63
CA ILE A 114 12.40 -1.11 5.41
C ILE A 114 13.91 -1.17 5.39
N ASN A 115 14.44 -2.37 5.50
CA ASN A 115 15.87 -2.64 5.63
C ASN A 115 16.61 -2.71 4.28
N PRO A 116 17.96 -2.75 4.28
CA PRO A 116 18.75 -2.70 3.05
C PRO A 116 18.40 -3.80 2.06
N PHE A 117 18.43 -3.42 0.77
CA PHE A 117 18.23 -4.30 -0.39
C PHE A 117 16.82 -4.89 -0.53
N ALA A 118 15.87 -4.50 0.34
CA ALA A 118 14.46 -4.82 0.12
C ALA A 118 13.93 -4.07 -1.12
N THR A 119 13.14 -4.77 -1.93
CA THR A 119 12.46 -4.20 -3.10
C THR A 119 10.96 -4.24 -2.88
N ILE A 120 10.33 -3.07 -2.91
CA ILE A 120 8.89 -2.90 -2.73
C ILE A 120 8.25 -2.52 -4.06
N GLY A 121 7.29 -3.31 -4.49
CA GLY A 121 6.58 -3.14 -5.77
C GLY A 121 5.69 -1.91 -5.85
N ILE A 122 4.99 -1.79 -6.97
CA ILE A 122 4.07 -0.68 -7.27
C ILE A 122 2.84 -0.75 -6.36
N SER A 123 2.39 0.40 -5.86
CA SER A 123 1.11 0.57 -5.16
C SER A 123 0.95 -0.34 -3.94
N CYS A 124 2.03 -0.58 -3.21
CA CYS A 124 2.00 -1.31 -1.95
C CYS A 124 1.51 -0.43 -0.80
N ILE A 125 0.95 -1.07 0.22
CA ILE A 125 0.65 -0.45 1.52
C ILE A 125 1.57 -1.10 2.55
N ILE A 126 2.55 -0.35 3.06
CA ILE A 126 3.42 -0.75 4.16
C ILE A 126 2.93 0.00 5.39
N ASN A 127 2.13 -0.70 6.18
CA ASN A 127 1.30 -0.07 7.19
C ASN A 127 2.09 0.23 8.48
N THR A 128 1.46 0.93 9.40
CA THR A 128 2.04 1.43 10.67
C THR A 128 2.77 0.33 11.45
N ASN A 129 3.98 0.64 11.94
CA ASN A 129 4.84 -0.25 12.73
C ASN A 129 5.20 -1.59 12.06
N SER A 130 5.02 -1.76 10.75
CA SER A 130 5.44 -2.98 10.07
C SER A 130 6.95 -2.96 9.79
N THR A 131 7.56 -4.13 9.77
CA THR A 131 8.99 -4.29 9.47
C THR A 131 9.17 -5.22 8.27
N ILE A 132 9.98 -4.78 7.31
CA ILE A 132 10.44 -5.58 6.18
C ILE A 132 11.96 -5.63 6.26
N GLU A 133 12.49 -6.82 6.52
CA GLU A 133 13.91 -7.06 6.67
C GLU A 133 14.66 -7.07 5.32
N HIS A 134 15.99 -7.21 5.40
CA HIS A 134 16.91 -7.16 4.28
C HIS A 134 16.58 -8.20 3.19
N ASP A 135 16.90 -7.87 1.94
CA ASP A 135 16.79 -8.76 0.76
C ASP A 135 15.36 -9.27 0.46
N CYS A 136 14.33 -8.66 1.06
CA CYS A 136 12.93 -9.02 0.79
C CYS A 136 12.48 -8.55 -0.59
N LEU A 137 11.64 -9.36 -1.25
CA LEU A 137 11.01 -9.04 -2.52
C LEU A 137 9.49 -8.96 -2.34
N ILE A 138 8.95 -7.75 -2.35
CA ILE A 138 7.51 -7.49 -2.18
C ILE A 138 6.90 -7.12 -3.52
N GLY A 139 5.99 -7.95 -4.01
CA GLY A 139 5.29 -7.77 -5.29
C GLY A 139 4.38 -6.55 -5.34
N ASN A 140 3.77 -6.31 -6.51
CA ASN A 140 2.91 -5.15 -6.72
C ASN A 140 1.58 -5.29 -5.96
N GLY A 141 1.07 -4.18 -5.44
CA GLY A 141 -0.23 -4.15 -4.77
C GLY A 141 -0.29 -4.95 -3.46
N VAL A 142 0.83 -5.31 -2.87
CA VAL A 142 0.86 -6.01 -1.59
C VAL A 142 0.42 -5.08 -0.46
N HIS A 143 -0.34 -5.61 0.49
CA HIS A 143 -0.68 -4.93 1.72
C HIS A 143 -0.04 -5.63 2.92
N ILE A 144 0.97 -5.03 3.50
CA ILE A 144 1.55 -5.40 4.79
C ILE A 144 0.81 -4.61 5.87
N SER A 145 -0.04 -5.28 6.64
CA SER A 145 -0.90 -4.65 7.66
C SER A 145 -0.10 -4.13 8.86
N PRO A 146 -0.74 -3.38 9.77
CA PRO A 146 -0.05 -2.87 10.96
C PRO A 146 0.62 -3.97 11.79
N ASN A 147 1.79 -3.66 12.37
CA ASN A 147 2.57 -4.54 13.26
C ASN A 147 2.95 -5.89 12.63
N VAL A 148 3.03 -6.00 11.32
CA VAL A 148 3.52 -7.20 10.64
C VAL A 148 5.05 -7.20 10.64
N ALA A 149 5.66 -8.36 10.93
CA ALA A 149 7.11 -8.55 10.86
C ALA A 149 7.45 -9.56 9.74
N ILE A 150 8.19 -9.09 8.75
CA ILE A 150 8.71 -9.91 7.64
C ILE A 150 10.21 -10.06 7.84
N ALA A 151 10.68 -11.29 8.09
CA ALA A 151 12.10 -11.59 8.26
C ALA A 151 12.86 -11.56 6.91
N GLY A 152 14.20 -11.67 6.96
CA GLY A 152 15.06 -11.51 5.78
C GLY A 152 14.81 -12.52 4.68
N GLU A 153 15.08 -12.11 3.42
CA GLU A 153 15.01 -12.94 2.21
C GLU A 153 13.62 -13.54 1.93
N VAL A 154 12.54 -12.90 2.43
CA VAL A 154 11.16 -13.30 2.14
C VAL A 154 10.71 -12.74 0.79
N SER A 155 10.03 -13.58 0.00
CA SER A 155 9.39 -13.16 -1.25
C SER A 155 7.86 -13.22 -1.11
N ILE A 156 7.17 -12.13 -1.42
CA ILE A 156 5.70 -12.02 -1.38
C ILE A 156 5.18 -11.65 -2.76
N GLY A 157 4.33 -12.50 -3.32
CA GLY A 157 3.70 -12.28 -4.62
C GLY A 157 2.70 -11.14 -4.63
N SER A 158 2.42 -10.63 -5.83
CA SER A 158 1.55 -9.47 -6.05
C SER A 158 0.15 -9.66 -5.48
N GLU A 159 -0.49 -8.57 -5.08
CA GLU A 159 -1.86 -8.50 -4.58
C GLU A 159 -2.11 -9.32 -3.31
N THR A 160 -1.06 -9.78 -2.64
CA THR A 160 -1.12 -10.52 -1.37
C THR A 160 -1.37 -9.58 -0.19
N TRP A 161 -2.15 -10.06 0.77
CA TRP A 161 -2.45 -9.35 2.00
C TRP A 161 -1.93 -10.13 3.21
N ILE A 162 -1.02 -9.52 3.97
CA ILE A 162 -0.54 -10.03 5.24
C ILE A 162 -1.28 -9.33 6.37
N GLY A 163 -2.10 -10.09 7.09
CA GLY A 163 -2.99 -9.59 8.14
C GLY A 163 -2.25 -9.02 9.36
N ILE A 164 -2.91 -8.12 10.08
CA ILE A 164 -2.37 -7.38 11.23
C ILE A 164 -1.67 -8.30 12.25
N GLY A 165 -0.48 -7.89 12.71
CA GLY A 165 0.27 -8.60 13.75
C GLY A 165 0.83 -9.96 13.34
N SER A 166 0.83 -10.30 12.04
CA SER A 166 1.43 -11.55 11.57
C SER A 166 2.95 -11.47 11.51
N SER A 167 3.60 -12.64 11.62
CA SER A 167 5.05 -12.78 11.47
C SER A 167 5.39 -13.81 10.40
N VAL A 168 6.38 -13.51 9.56
CA VAL A 168 6.85 -14.40 8.50
C VAL A 168 8.32 -14.73 8.74
N LYS A 169 8.62 -16.03 8.84
CA LYS A 169 9.98 -16.55 9.01
C LYS A 169 10.84 -16.23 7.78
N GLN A 170 12.17 -16.11 7.96
CA GLN A 170 13.12 -15.87 6.88
C GLN A 170 13.06 -16.95 5.78
N ASN A 171 13.46 -16.58 4.56
CA ASN A 171 13.53 -17.44 3.38
C ASN A 171 12.18 -18.08 2.96
N ILE A 172 11.05 -17.49 3.31
CA ILE A 172 9.69 -17.95 2.94
C ILE A 172 9.27 -17.33 1.62
N LYS A 173 8.59 -18.13 0.80
CA LYS A 173 7.91 -17.68 -0.41
C LYS A 173 6.40 -17.71 -0.21
N ILE A 174 5.76 -16.55 -0.34
CA ILE A 174 4.30 -16.40 -0.32
C ILE A 174 3.87 -16.02 -1.74
N GLY A 175 2.94 -16.78 -2.29
CA GLY A 175 2.46 -16.63 -3.67
C GLY A 175 1.67 -15.35 -3.93
N ILE A 176 1.11 -15.26 -5.14
CA ILE A 176 0.26 -14.15 -5.61
C ILE A 176 -1.16 -14.30 -5.05
N ASN A 177 -1.84 -13.16 -4.74
CA ASN A 177 -3.23 -13.13 -4.29
C ASN A 177 -3.49 -14.03 -3.06
N VAL A 178 -2.52 -14.08 -2.15
CA VAL A 178 -2.63 -14.82 -0.89
C VAL A 178 -3.25 -13.93 0.19
N MET A 179 -4.05 -14.52 1.07
CA MET A 179 -4.49 -13.89 2.31
C MET A 179 -3.89 -14.61 3.51
N VAL A 180 -3.02 -13.92 4.25
CA VAL A 180 -2.56 -14.37 5.57
C VAL A 180 -3.43 -13.69 6.63
N GLY A 181 -4.13 -14.49 7.44
CA GLY A 181 -5.01 -13.97 8.49
C GLY A 181 -4.25 -13.25 9.60
N LEU A 182 -4.95 -12.41 10.34
CA LEU A 182 -4.36 -11.63 11.44
C LEU A 182 -3.71 -12.56 12.50
N GLY A 183 -2.60 -12.09 13.09
CA GLY A 183 -1.88 -12.79 14.15
C GLY A 183 -1.27 -14.14 13.73
N SER A 184 -1.13 -14.41 12.44
CA SER A 184 -0.58 -15.67 11.95
C SER A 184 0.94 -15.72 12.03
N VAL A 185 1.49 -16.92 12.24
CA VAL A 185 2.95 -17.18 12.19
C VAL A 185 3.25 -18.09 10.99
N VAL A 186 3.79 -17.50 9.92
CA VAL A 186 4.11 -18.19 8.67
C VAL A 186 5.53 -18.77 8.77
N ILE A 187 5.63 -20.10 8.75
CA ILE A 187 6.89 -20.83 8.84
C ILE A 187 7.18 -21.74 7.63
N ASN A 188 6.24 -21.83 6.70
CA ASN A 188 6.34 -22.58 5.45
C ASN A 188 5.84 -21.73 4.27
N ASP A 189 6.26 -22.06 3.07
CA ASP A 189 5.81 -21.44 1.84
C ASP A 189 4.28 -21.57 1.66
N ILE A 190 3.68 -20.54 1.04
CA ILE A 190 2.25 -20.49 0.77
C ILE A 190 2.05 -20.33 -0.74
N PRO A 191 1.32 -21.24 -1.40
CA PRO A 191 1.08 -21.17 -2.84
C PRO A 191 0.13 -20.02 -3.20
N ASP A 192 0.07 -19.69 -4.50
CA ASP A 192 -0.82 -18.67 -5.05
C ASP A 192 -2.30 -18.93 -4.68
N ASN A 193 -3.05 -17.84 -4.52
CA ASN A 193 -4.49 -17.81 -4.27
C ASN A 193 -4.93 -18.51 -2.96
N ALA A 194 -4.00 -18.84 -2.08
CA ALA A 194 -4.31 -19.51 -0.82
C ALA A 194 -4.74 -18.54 0.27
N LYS A 195 -5.49 -19.09 1.25
CA LYS A 195 -5.74 -18.42 2.53
C LYS A 195 -5.05 -19.21 3.63
N ALA A 196 -4.27 -18.56 4.48
CA ALA A 196 -3.52 -19.19 5.56
C ALA A 196 -3.77 -18.49 6.89
N PHE A 197 -4.00 -19.24 7.97
CA PHE A 197 -4.36 -18.71 9.28
C PHE A 197 -3.73 -19.51 10.40
N GLY A 198 -3.42 -18.85 11.51
CA GLY A 198 -3.09 -19.47 12.80
C GLY A 198 -1.61 -19.51 13.14
N VAL A 199 -1.29 -20.17 14.25
CA VAL A 199 0.05 -20.33 14.84
C VAL A 199 0.32 -21.82 15.05
N PRO A 200 1.12 -22.47 14.19
CA PRO A 200 1.63 -21.97 12.91
C PRO A 200 0.51 -21.80 11.88
N ALA A 201 0.74 -20.95 10.87
CA ALA A 201 -0.21 -20.72 9.79
C ALA A 201 -0.42 -21.99 8.97
N LYS A 202 -1.70 -22.34 8.75
CA LYS A 202 -2.10 -23.48 7.91
C LYS A 202 -3.00 -23.00 6.78
N ILE A 203 -2.79 -23.54 5.59
CA ILE A 203 -3.64 -23.28 4.44
C ILE A 203 -5.03 -23.84 4.72
N LYS A 204 -6.07 -23.02 4.48
CA LYS A 204 -7.46 -23.46 4.41
C LYS A 204 -7.88 -23.45 2.95
N LEU A 205 -8.38 -24.56 2.51
CA LEU A 205 -9.00 -24.75 1.20
C LEU A 205 -10.38 -24.11 1.18
#